data_d44124731eea6b6a0412198a26ea5e43
#
_entry.id   d44124731eea6b6a0412198a26ea5e43
#
_cell.length_a   1.000
_cell.length_b   1.000
_cell.length_c   1.000
_cell.angle_alpha   90.00
_cell.angle_beta   90.00
_cell.angle_gamma   90.00
#
_symmetry.space_group_name_H-M   'P 1'
#
loop_
_entity.id
_entity.type
_entity.pdbx_description
1 polymer ?
#
loop_
_entity_poly.entity_id
_entity_poly.type
_entity_poly.pdbx_seq_one_letter_code
_entity_poly.pdbx_strand_id
1 'polypeptide(L)'
;MGKSLQFDENARRAMERGVNILADTVKVTLGPKGRNVVIGKSFGAPLITNDGVTIAKEIELSDPSENMGAQLVKQVAEKTNDVAGDGTTTATVLAQAMVREGLRNLAAGAQPMGIKAGIEAAVAAVVEKLRANSTKISAKEQIADVATISAQDRSIGDLIAEAMDKVGKDGVITVEESSTTGLELEFTEGMQFDKGYISPYFVTDQDRMEATLEDAYILISAGKISALADLLPILEQVAKASKPLLIIAEDVEGEALSTLVVNRMRGVFTSAAVKAPGFGDRRKAMLQDIAVLTGGQVISSEVGLKLDQISIDMLGKARRIVITKDNTTIVDGAGKKKDVEGRIAELRREIEAADSDWDKEKLQERLAKLSGGVCVIKVGAHTEVELKEKKHRLEDAISATRAAVEEGIVVGGGAALVHAATVLDGDLGHEGDSAVGVRLVSKACQEPLRWIAENAGQEGYVVVAKVRTLKPNEGFNAATDEYGDLVKAGVIDPVKVTRSALANAASIAAMFITTEALVFETPEDKKEEASGHGHSHGPGGHSH
;
A
#
# COMPACT_ATOMS: atom_id res chain seq x y z
N MET A 1 9.67 22.61 25.03
CA MET A 1 9.47 21.22 25.50
C MET A 1 10.84 20.60 25.79
N GLY A 2 11.02 19.97 26.95
CA GLY A 2 12.24 19.23 27.29
C GLY A 2 12.27 17.90 26.55
N LYS A 3 13.48 17.34 26.34
CA LYS A 3 13.64 15.98 25.83
C LYS A 3 14.00 15.05 26.98
N SER A 4 13.35 13.91 27.04
CA SER A 4 13.70 12.79 27.90
C SER A 4 14.64 11.84 27.16
N LEU A 5 15.57 11.26 27.89
CA LEU A 5 16.56 10.32 27.34
C LEU A 5 16.48 9.02 28.14
N GLN A 6 16.43 7.91 27.44
CA GLN A 6 16.59 6.56 28.01
C GLN A 6 17.71 5.84 27.28
N PHE A 7 18.48 5.05 28.02
CA PHE A 7 19.67 4.37 27.51
C PHE A 7 19.61 2.87 27.82
N ASP A 8 20.45 2.14 27.16
CA ASP A 8 20.79 0.73 27.43
C ASP A 8 19.56 -0.22 27.38
N GLU A 9 19.58 -1.20 28.24
CA GLU A 9 18.61 -2.26 28.31
C GLU A 9 17.18 -1.74 28.61
N ASN A 10 17.03 -0.69 29.42
CA ASN A 10 15.72 -0.13 29.76
C ASN A 10 15.03 0.45 28.53
N ALA A 11 15.78 1.14 27.68
CA ALA A 11 15.29 1.67 26.42
C ALA A 11 14.81 0.53 25.50
N ARG A 12 15.65 -0.49 25.32
CA ARG A 12 15.33 -1.65 24.46
C ARG A 12 14.12 -2.43 24.96
N ARG A 13 14.00 -2.67 26.28
CA ARG A 13 12.85 -3.38 26.87
C ARG A 13 11.55 -2.61 26.74
N ALA A 14 11.57 -1.28 26.89
CA ALA A 14 10.36 -0.47 26.69
C ALA A 14 9.88 -0.58 25.23
N MET A 15 10.78 -0.40 24.27
CA MET A 15 10.44 -0.58 22.86
C MET A 15 9.96 -2.00 22.55
N GLU A 16 10.57 -3.05 23.11
CA GLU A 16 10.16 -4.44 22.93
C GLU A 16 8.71 -4.65 23.37
N ARG A 17 8.29 -4.06 24.49
CA ARG A 17 6.88 -4.13 24.93
C ARG A 17 5.96 -3.51 23.88
N GLY A 18 6.32 -2.36 23.31
CA GLY A 18 5.55 -1.72 22.25
C GLY A 18 5.45 -2.58 21.00
N VAL A 19 6.57 -3.17 20.55
CA VAL A 19 6.59 -4.16 19.45
C VAL A 19 5.64 -5.30 19.71
N ASN A 20 5.69 -5.88 20.93
CA ASN A 20 4.87 -7.02 21.30
C ASN A 20 3.38 -6.65 21.33
N ILE A 21 3.00 -5.51 21.90
CA ILE A 21 1.59 -5.07 21.96
C ILE A 21 1.02 -4.97 20.54
N LEU A 22 1.71 -4.30 19.63
CA LEU A 22 1.25 -4.16 18.25
C LEU A 22 1.20 -5.51 17.54
N ALA A 23 2.29 -6.27 17.55
CA ALA A 23 2.36 -7.53 16.84
C ALA A 23 1.39 -8.59 17.39
N ASP A 24 1.20 -8.63 18.72
CA ASP A 24 0.24 -9.56 19.35
C ASP A 24 -1.21 -9.23 18.98
N THR A 25 -1.51 -7.96 18.73
CA THR A 25 -2.83 -7.54 18.25
C THR A 25 -3.04 -7.93 16.78
N VAL A 26 -2.01 -7.77 15.94
CA VAL A 26 -2.11 -8.03 14.49
C VAL A 26 -2.08 -9.53 14.18
N LYS A 27 -1.22 -10.33 14.82
CA LYS A 27 -0.98 -11.75 14.48
C LYS A 27 -2.20 -12.66 14.61
N VAL A 28 -3.22 -12.28 15.39
CA VAL A 28 -4.47 -13.05 15.55
C VAL A 28 -5.29 -13.11 14.26
N THR A 29 -5.00 -12.24 13.28
CA THR A 29 -5.68 -12.18 11.99
C THR A 29 -5.05 -13.11 10.95
N LEU A 30 -3.86 -13.69 11.22
CA LEU A 30 -3.08 -14.43 10.23
C LEU A 30 -3.69 -15.79 9.91
N GLY A 31 -3.80 -16.08 8.60
CA GLY A 31 -4.23 -17.37 8.07
C GLY A 31 -5.75 -17.53 7.94
N PRO A 32 -6.22 -18.66 7.36
CA PRO A 32 -7.63 -18.88 7.00
C PRO A 32 -8.57 -19.00 8.20
N LYS A 33 -8.05 -19.28 9.40
CA LYS A 33 -8.78 -19.28 10.67
C LYS A 33 -8.40 -18.09 11.56
N GLY A 34 -7.80 -17.06 10.96
CA GLY A 34 -7.56 -15.76 11.60
C GLY A 34 -8.86 -15.07 12.01
N ARG A 35 -8.77 -14.20 13.01
CA ARG A 35 -9.92 -13.50 13.60
C ARG A 35 -9.82 -12.01 13.39
N ASN A 36 -10.97 -11.34 13.36
CA ASN A 36 -11.02 -9.89 13.23
C ASN A 36 -10.65 -9.18 14.53
N VAL A 37 -10.13 -7.98 14.38
CA VAL A 37 -9.90 -7.01 15.47
C VAL A 37 -10.96 -5.92 15.37
N VAL A 38 -11.48 -5.49 16.53
CA VAL A 38 -12.44 -4.37 16.62
C VAL A 38 -11.69 -3.14 17.09
N ILE A 39 -11.75 -2.08 16.30
CA ILE A 39 -11.09 -0.80 16.58
C ILE A 39 -12.15 0.24 16.95
N GLY A 40 -12.07 0.77 18.16
CA GLY A 40 -12.94 1.86 18.61
C GLY A 40 -12.53 3.17 17.95
N LYS A 41 -13.51 3.91 17.41
CA LYS A 41 -13.29 5.25 16.86
C LYS A 41 -13.86 6.31 17.79
N SER A 42 -13.22 7.48 17.87
CA SER A 42 -13.71 8.62 18.68
C SER A 42 -15.05 9.15 18.15
N PHE A 43 -15.31 9.00 16.85
CA PHE A 43 -16.56 9.37 16.18
C PHE A 43 -16.93 8.29 15.18
N GLY A 44 -18.23 7.94 15.10
CA GLY A 44 -18.75 6.93 14.17
C GLY A 44 -18.80 5.52 14.76
N ALA A 45 -19.07 4.54 13.90
CA ALA A 45 -19.12 3.14 14.27
C ALA A 45 -17.70 2.55 14.45
N PRO A 46 -17.53 1.54 15.34
CA PRO A 46 -16.27 0.81 15.41
C PRO A 46 -15.92 0.17 14.07
N LEU A 47 -14.63 0.12 13.76
CA LEU A 47 -14.13 -0.60 12.58
C LEU A 47 -13.85 -2.06 12.97
N ILE A 48 -14.32 -3.00 12.16
CA ILE A 48 -14.00 -4.42 12.29
C ILE A 48 -13.16 -4.79 11.07
N THR A 49 -11.95 -5.29 11.30
CA THR A 49 -11.02 -5.63 10.21
C THR A 49 -10.06 -6.76 10.61
N ASN A 50 -9.54 -7.46 9.61
CA ASN A 50 -8.42 -8.39 9.72
C ASN A 50 -7.18 -7.89 8.95
N ASP A 51 -7.24 -6.72 8.33
CA ASP A 51 -6.10 -6.14 7.66
C ASP A 51 -5.05 -5.62 8.65
N GLY A 52 -3.83 -6.16 8.53
CA GLY A 52 -2.73 -5.90 9.45
C GLY A 52 -2.25 -4.45 9.44
N VAL A 53 -2.21 -3.77 8.28
CA VAL A 53 -1.76 -2.37 8.21
C VAL A 53 -2.79 -1.42 8.80
N THR A 54 -4.07 -1.67 8.58
CA THR A 54 -5.16 -0.88 9.17
C THR A 54 -5.13 -0.99 10.70
N ILE A 55 -4.96 -2.21 11.24
CA ILE A 55 -4.83 -2.41 12.69
C ILE A 55 -3.59 -1.69 13.22
N ALA A 56 -2.44 -1.85 12.56
CA ALA A 56 -1.18 -1.25 13.00
C ALA A 56 -1.23 0.28 13.01
N LYS A 57 -1.92 0.91 12.08
CA LYS A 57 -2.09 2.37 12.01
C LYS A 57 -2.85 2.95 13.20
N GLU A 58 -3.81 2.21 13.73
CA GLU A 58 -4.66 2.67 14.84
C GLU A 58 -4.05 2.43 16.23
N ILE A 59 -2.91 1.70 16.30
CA ILE A 59 -2.25 1.45 17.59
C ILE A 59 -1.35 2.62 17.96
N GLU A 60 -1.73 3.32 19.03
CA GLU A 60 -0.96 4.38 19.67
C GLU A 60 -0.94 4.12 21.18
N LEU A 61 0.27 4.08 21.76
CA LEU A 61 0.47 3.74 23.17
C LEU A 61 0.73 4.98 23.99
N SER A 62 0.20 4.98 25.22
CA SER A 62 0.33 6.12 26.15
C SER A 62 1.77 6.32 26.67
N ASP A 63 2.56 5.25 26.82
CA ASP A 63 3.98 5.35 27.17
C ASP A 63 4.79 5.72 25.93
N PRO A 64 5.51 6.86 25.91
CA PRO A 64 6.25 7.30 24.74
C PRO A 64 7.34 6.32 24.29
N SER A 65 7.99 5.62 25.21
CA SER A 65 9.06 4.67 24.91
C SER A 65 8.52 3.38 24.29
N GLU A 66 7.39 2.88 24.82
CA GLU A 66 6.67 1.75 24.22
C GLU A 66 6.09 2.13 22.87
N ASN A 67 5.52 3.34 22.75
CA ASN A 67 4.97 3.83 21.51
C ASN A 67 6.03 3.91 20.39
N MET A 68 7.27 4.29 20.71
CA MET A 68 8.36 4.28 19.71
C MET A 68 8.59 2.88 19.15
N GLY A 69 8.55 1.83 19.98
CA GLY A 69 8.64 0.45 19.54
C GLY A 69 7.48 0.03 18.64
N ALA A 70 6.25 0.39 19.02
CA ALA A 70 5.07 0.15 18.20
C ALA A 70 5.15 0.87 16.85
N GLN A 71 5.56 2.15 16.82
CA GLN A 71 5.71 2.92 15.60
C GLN A 71 6.76 2.36 14.63
N LEU A 72 7.85 1.76 15.12
CA LEU A 72 8.83 1.08 14.27
C LEU A 72 8.22 -0.14 13.56
N VAL A 73 7.43 -0.96 14.25
CA VAL A 73 6.77 -2.11 13.63
C VAL A 73 5.60 -1.67 12.74
N LYS A 74 4.90 -0.59 13.08
CA LYS A 74 3.93 0.04 12.19
C LYS A 74 4.56 0.39 10.84
N GLN A 75 5.78 0.96 10.81
CA GLN A 75 6.50 1.23 9.56
C GLN A 75 6.80 -0.02 8.74
N VAL A 76 7.02 -1.19 9.39
CA VAL A 76 7.18 -2.47 8.67
C VAL A 76 5.91 -2.81 7.89
N ALA A 77 4.74 -2.71 8.54
CA ALA A 77 3.46 -2.98 7.90
C ALA A 77 3.17 -1.99 6.77
N GLU A 78 3.33 -0.69 7.00
CA GLU A 78 3.14 0.37 6.01
C GLU A 78 4.04 0.18 4.79
N LYS A 79 5.35 -0.09 5.01
CA LYS A 79 6.30 -0.26 3.92
C LYS A 79 6.03 -1.52 3.10
N THR A 80 5.54 -2.57 3.75
CA THR A 80 5.15 -3.81 3.06
C THR A 80 3.91 -3.58 2.21
N ASN A 81 2.94 -2.86 2.75
CA ASN A 81 1.75 -2.43 2.00
C ASN A 81 2.12 -1.58 0.78
N ASP A 82 2.98 -0.58 0.93
CA ASP A 82 3.42 0.31 -0.15
C ASP A 82 4.07 -0.46 -1.32
N VAL A 83 4.84 -1.51 -1.02
CA VAL A 83 5.61 -2.27 -2.03
C VAL A 83 4.82 -3.40 -2.65
N ALA A 84 4.01 -4.10 -1.87
CA ALA A 84 3.37 -5.35 -2.28
C ALA A 84 1.84 -5.35 -2.14
N GLY A 85 1.28 -4.40 -1.39
CA GLY A 85 -0.16 -4.26 -1.15
C GLY A 85 -0.79 -5.37 -0.33
N ASP A 86 0.02 -6.30 0.19
CA ASP A 86 -0.41 -7.43 1.03
C ASP A 86 0.78 -7.91 1.89
N GLY A 87 0.55 -8.88 2.79
CA GLY A 87 1.59 -9.49 3.63
C GLY A 87 1.99 -8.67 4.86
N THR A 88 1.22 -7.67 5.23
CA THR A 88 1.49 -6.74 6.35
C THR A 88 1.51 -7.45 7.70
N THR A 89 0.61 -8.40 7.93
CA THR A 89 0.59 -9.26 9.12
C THR A 89 1.82 -10.16 9.18
N THR A 90 2.19 -10.80 8.08
CA THR A 90 3.39 -11.64 7.98
C THR A 90 4.66 -10.85 8.31
N ALA A 91 4.79 -9.64 7.76
CA ALA A 91 5.92 -8.75 8.02
C ALA A 91 6.02 -8.34 9.50
N THR A 92 4.89 -8.04 10.12
CA THR A 92 4.79 -7.71 11.54
C THR A 92 5.23 -8.87 12.44
N VAL A 93 4.79 -10.10 12.14
CA VAL A 93 5.17 -11.32 12.85
C VAL A 93 6.66 -11.60 12.73
N LEU A 94 7.21 -11.45 11.51
CA LEU A 94 8.65 -11.62 11.27
C LEU A 94 9.48 -10.58 12.05
N ALA A 95 9.05 -9.31 12.05
CA ALA A 95 9.73 -8.26 12.79
C ALA A 95 9.75 -8.53 14.29
N GLN A 96 8.61 -8.90 14.88
CA GLN A 96 8.52 -9.29 16.29
C GLN A 96 9.48 -10.42 16.62
N ALA A 97 9.50 -11.47 15.80
CA ALA A 97 10.35 -12.62 16.03
C ALA A 97 11.85 -12.24 16.01
N MET A 98 12.25 -11.44 15.01
CA MET A 98 13.64 -10.98 14.89
C MET A 98 14.06 -10.08 16.04
N VAL A 99 13.20 -9.14 16.46
CA VAL A 99 13.46 -8.25 17.59
C VAL A 99 13.62 -9.05 18.88
N ARG A 100 12.70 -9.96 19.20
CA ARG A 100 12.75 -10.79 20.42
C ARG A 100 14.00 -11.66 20.50
N GLU A 101 14.32 -12.38 19.41
CA GLU A 101 15.53 -13.22 19.38
C GLU A 101 16.80 -12.38 19.38
N GLY A 102 16.80 -11.21 18.72
CA GLY A 102 17.91 -10.26 18.72
C GLY A 102 18.22 -9.74 20.12
N LEU A 103 17.20 -9.23 20.84
CA LEU A 103 17.36 -8.71 22.20
C LEU A 103 17.79 -9.80 23.18
N ARG A 104 17.30 -11.03 23.03
CA ARG A 104 17.75 -12.16 23.85
C ARG A 104 19.25 -12.41 23.70
N ASN A 105 19.77 -12.36 22.48
CA ASN A 105 21.19 -12.57 22.20
C ASN A 105 22.05 -11.37 22.63
N LEU A 106 21.54 -10.13 22.51
CA LEU A 106 22.21 -8.94 23.06
C LEU A 106 22.36 -9.04 24.58
N ALA A 107 21.31 -9.43 25.29
CA ALA A 107 21.36 -9.67 26.73
C ALA A 107 22.32 -10.78 27.12
N ALA A 108 22.61 -11.72 26.22
CA ALA A 108 23.65 -12.75 26.40
C ALA A 108 25.07 -12.29 26.03
N GLY A 109 25.25 -11.01 25.63
CA GLY A 109 26.56 -10.39 25.36
C GLY A 109 26.98 -10.39 23.89
N ALA A 110 26.13 -10.76 22.96
CA ALA A 110 26.43 -10.70 21.53
C ALA A 110 26.53 -9.24 21.05
N GLN A 111 27.40 -8.97 20.08
CA GLN A 111 27.63 -7.62 19.54
C GLN A 111 26.55 -7.24 18.52
N PRO A 112 25.88 -6.08 18.67
CA PRO A 112 24.76 -5.66 17.80
C PRO A 112 25.11 -5.64 16.32
N MET A 113 26.27 -5.11 15.98
CA MET A 113 26.73 -4.98 14.59
C MET A 113 27.06 -6.34 13.95
N GLY A 114 27.52 -7.31 14.73
CA GLY A 114 27.73 -8.69 14.29
C GLY A 114 26.39 -9.35 13.96
N ILE A 115 25.41 -9.25 14.87
CA ILE A 115 24.05 -9.78 14.64
C ILE A 115 23.44 -9.14 13.39
N LYS A 116 23.52 -7.80 13.23
CA LYS A 116 23.03 -7.08 12.05
C LYS A 116 23.61 -7.64 10.74
N ALA A 117 24.93 -7.79 10.67
CA ALA A 117 25.60 -8.34 9.48
C ALA A 117 25.09 -9.76 9.15
N GLY A 118 24.87 -10.59 10.17
CA GLY A 118 24.30 -11.93 9.99
C GLY A 118 22.85 -11.91 9.51
N ILE A 119 22.02 -10.99 10.01
CA ILE A 119 20.63 -10.81 9.55
C ILE A 119 20.62 -10.42 8.06
N GLU A 120 21.41 -9.42 7.68
CA GLU A 120 21.46 -8.94 6.29
C GLU A 120 21.89 -10.05 5.31
N ALA A 121 22.92 -10.81 5.65
CA ALA A 121 23.39 -11.93 4.83
C ALA A 121 22.36 -13.06 4.73
N ALA A 122 21.74 -13.44 5.84
CA ALA A 122 20.73 -14.49 5.88
C ALA A 122 19.48 -14.13 5.07
N VAL A 123 18.99 -12.88 5.19
CA VAL A 123 17.83 -12.40 4.44
C VAL A 123 18.14 -12.38 2.94
N ALA A 124 19.32 -11.93 2.54
CA ALA A 124 19.73 -11.97 1.13
C ALA A 124 19.68 -13.41 0.57
N ALA A 125 20.21 -14.39 1.30
CA ALA A 125 20.20 -15.80 0.90
C ALA A 125 18.79 -16.38 0.82
N VAL A 126 17.92 -16.09 1.78
CA VAL A 126 16.51 -16.55 1.77
C VAL A 126 15.73 -15.91 0.63
N VAL A 127 15.90 -14.61 0.39
CA VAL A 127 15.24 -13.89 -0.74
C VAL A 127 15.67 -14.45 -2.08
N GLU A 128 16.97 -14.74 -2.27
CA GLU A 128 17.46 -15.39 -3.48
C GLU A 128 16.84 -16.78 -3.66
N LYS A 129 16.74 -17.56 -2.59
CA LYS A 129 16.11 -18.88 -2.61
C LYS A 129 14.61 -18.81 -2.92
N LEU A 130 13.87 -17.83 -2.37
CA LEU A 130 12.46 -17.59 -2.70
C LEU A 130 12.29 -17.29 -4.19
N ARG A 131 13.12 -16.42 -4.75
CA ARG A 131 13.11 -16.10 -6.18
C ARG A 131 13.44 -17.31 -7.06
N ALA A 132 14.44 -18.10 -6.67
CA ALA A 132 14.81 -19.31 -7.38
C ALA A 132 13.70 -20.39 -7.36
N ASN A 133 12.89 -20.43 -6.34
CA ASN A 133 11.74 -21.34 -6.20
C ASN A 133 10.46 -20.80 -6.83
N SER A 134 10.46 -19.57 -7.35
CA SER A 134 9.27 -18.97 -7.94
C SER A 134 8.86 -19.64 -9.24
N THR A 135 7.56 -19.70 -9.47
CA THR A 135 6.96 -20.12 -10.74
C THR A 135 6.11 -18.99 -11.31
N LYS A 136 6.21 -18.74 -12.62
CA LYS A 136 5.37 -17.73 -13.27
C LYS A 136 3.93 -18.19 -13.32
N ILE A 137 2.99 -17.26 -13.14
CA ILE A 137 1.58 -17.52 -13.39
C ILE A 137 1.36 -17.83 -14.86
N SER A 138 0.73 -18.96 -15.13
CA SER A 138 0.44 -19.44 -16.49
C SER A 138 -1.05 -19.65 -16.76
N ALA A 139 -1.89 -19.73 -15.71
CA ALA A 139 -3.30 -20.04 -15.81
C ALA A 139 -4.15 -19.03 -15.01
N LYS A 140 -5.36 -18.74 -15.53
CA LYS A 140 -6.36 -17.90 -14.88
C LYS A 140 -6.74 -18.42 -13.49
N GLU A 141 -6.74 -19.74 -13.30
CA GLU A 141 -7.05 -20.37 -12.02
C GLU A 141 -6.03 -20.01 -10.93
N GLN A 142 -4.74 -19.90 -11.26
CA GLN A 142 -3.72 -19.45 -10.31
C GLN A 142 -3.92 -17.99 -9.90
N ILE A 143 -4.44 -17.14 -10.79
CA ILE A 143 -4.84 -15.76 -10.45
C ILE A 143 -5.99 -15.79 -9.44
N ALA A 144 -7.01 -16.61 -9.72
CA ALA A 144 -8.14 -16.78 -8.80
C ALA A 144 -7.69 -17.32 -7.43
N ASP A 145 -6.75 -18.25 -7.40
CA ASP A 145 -6.22 -18.83 -6.16
C ASP A 145 -5.47 -17.79 -5.31
N VAL A 146 -4.57 -17.00 -5.91
CA VAL A 146 -3.88 -15.89 -5.22
C VAL A 146 -4.87 -14.90 -4.63
N ALA A 147 -5.83 -14.46 -5.45
CA ALA A 147 -6.86 -13.51 -5.01
C ALA A 147 -7.76 -14.10 -3.92
N THR A 148 -8.08 -15.41 -4.00
CA THR A 148 -8.85 -16.12 -2.98
C THR A 148 -8.11 -16.20 -1.65
N ILE A 149 -6.81 -16.48 -1.65
CA ILE A 149 -5.99 -16.53 -0.43
C ILE A 149 -5.95 -15.16 0.24
N SER A 150 -5.70 -14.09 -0.51
CA SER A 150 -5.64 -12.74 0.02
C SER A 150 -7.01 -12.26 0.53
N ALA A 151 -8.08 -12.43 -0.26
CA ALA A 151 -9.43 -12.03 0.12
C ALA A 151 -10.13 -12.98 1.10
N GLN A 152 -9.61 -14.19 1.31
CA GLN A 152 -10.28 -15.28 2.06
C GLN A 152 -11.69 -15.61 1.52
N ASP A 153 -11.93 -15.38 0.23
CA ASP A 153 -13.23 -15.56 -0.44
C ASP A 153 -13.05 -15.97 -1.90
N ARG A 154 -13.54 -17.16 -2.25
CA ARG A 154 -13.43 -17.70 -3.62
C ARG A 154 -14.20 -16.87 -4.64
N SER A 155 -15.34 -16.30 -4.25
CA SER A 155 -16.15 -15.47 -5.17
C SER A 155 -15.41 -14.19 -5.57
N ILE A 156 -14.66 -13.60 -4.66
CA ILE A 156 -13.77 -12.46 -4.92
C ILE A 156 -12.61 -12.91 -5.82
N GLY A 157 -12.03 -14.09 -5.53
CA GLY A 157 -10.94 -14.63 -6.33
C GLY A 157 -11.32 -14.85 -7.80
N ASP A 158 -12.44 -15.48 -8.04
CA ASP A 158 -12.94 -15.74 -9.40
C ASP A 158 -13.28 -14.44 -10.15
N LEU A 159 -13.84 -13.45 -9.45
CA LEU A 159 -14.18 -12.14 -10.00
C LEU A 159 -12.94 -11.34 -10.40
N ILE A 160 -11.89 -11.33 -9.57
CA ILE A 160 -10.62 -10.66 -9.90
C ILE A 160 -9.93 -11.37 -11.07
N ALA A 161 -9.96 -12.70 -11.12
CA ALA A 161 -9.40 -13.44 -12.23
C ALA A 161 -10.15 -13.16 -13.56
N GLU A 162 -11.48 -12.97 -13.52
CA GLU A 162 -12.25 -12.54 -14.68
C GLU A 162 -11.88 -11.12 -15.11
N ALA A 163 -11.76 -10.20 -14.15
CA ALA A 163 -11.34 -8.83 -14.40
C ALA A 163 -9.96 -8.78 -15.08
N MET A 164 -8.96 -9.49 -14.52
CA MET A 164 -7.60 -9.57 -15.06
C MET A 164 -7.55 -10.19 -16.46
N ASP A 165 -8.35 -11.22 -16.71
CA ASP A 165 -8.43 -11.88 -18.02
C ASP A 165 -8.92 -10.92 -19.11
N LYS A 166 -9.90 -10.05 -18.79
CA LYS A 166 -10.48 -9.08 -19.72
C LYS A 166 -9.61 -7.85 -19.96
N VAL A 167 -9.03 -7.28 -18.90
CA VAL A 167 -8.20 -6.06 -19.03
C VAL A 167 -6.75 -6.38 -19.38
N GLY A 168 -6.32 -7.63 -19.21
CA GLY A 168 -4.94 -8.05 -19.45
C GLY A 168 -4.00 -7.69 -18.29
N LYS A 169 -2.71 -8.05 -18.45
CA LYS A 169 -1.69 -7.89 -17.41
C LYS A 169 -1.42 -6.43 -17.01
N ASP A 170 -1.52 -5.53 -17.99
CA ASP A 170 -1.25 -4.10 -17.83
C ASP A 170 -2.54 -3.29 -17.61
N GLY A 171 -3.69 -3.96 -17.57
CA GLY A 171 -4.99 -3.36 -17.36
C GLY A 171 -5.19 -2.89 -15.93
N VAL A 172 -6.05 -1.91 -15.74
CA VAL A 172 -6.34 -1.29 -14.44
C VAL A 172 -7.61 -1.88 -13.85
N ILE A 173 -7.54 -2.29 -12.59
CA ILE A 173 -8.70 -2.69 -11.80
C ILE A 173 -8.83 -1.71 -10.64
N THR A 174 -10.00 -1.11 -10.49
CA THR A 174 -10.36 -0.21 -9.39
C THR A 174 -11.58 -0.72 -8.65
N VAL A 175 -11.74 -0.29 -7.39
CA VAL A 175 -12.90 -0.64 -6.55
C VAL A 175 -13.73 0.61 -6.31
N GLU A 176 -15.03 0.53 -6.57
CA GLU A 176 -16.00 1.60 -6.29
C GLU A 176 -17.11 1.08 -5.38
N GLU A 177 -17.60 1.96 -4.51
CA GLU A 177 -18.75 1.66 -3.66
C GLU A 177 -20.05 1.71 -4.48
N SER A 178 -20.95 0.78 -4.19
CA SER A 178 -22.27 0.70 -4.84
C SER A 178 -23.38 0.76 -3.80
N SER A 179 -24.51 1.32 -4.19
CA SER A 179 -25.74 1.28 -3.39
C SER A 179 -26.48 -0.07 -3.45
N THR A 180 -26.08 -0.95 -4.38
CA THR A 180 -26.61 -2.32 -4.49
C THR A 180 -25.88 -3.26 -3.55
N THR A 181 -26.45 -4.41 -3.25
CA THR A 181 -25.76 -5.48 -2.50
C THR A 181 -25.09 -6.43 -3.48
N GLY A 182 -23.81 -6.76 -3.23
CA GLY A 182 -23.07 -7.72 -4.06
C GLY A 182 -21.84 -7.12 -4.73
N LEU A 183 -21.28 -7.88 -5.68
CA LEU A 183 -20.12 -7.51 -6.48
C LEU A 183 -20.50 -7.49 -7.95
N GLU A 184 -20.16 -6.43 -8.67
CA GLU A 184 -20.42 -6.30 -10.10
C GLU A 184 -19.15 -5.81 -10.82
N LEU A 185 -18.92 -6.29 -12.06
CA LEU A 185 -17.85 -5.82 -12.92
C LEU A 185 -18.38 -4.87 -13.98
N GLU A 186 -17.79 -3.70 -14.05
CA GLU A 186 -18.00 -2.74 -15.13
C GLU A 186 -16.70 -2.51 -15.88
N PHE A 187 -16.75 -2.61 -17.20
CA PHE A 187 -15.59 -2.36 -18.06
C PHE A 187 -15.80 -1.04 -18.79
N THR A 188 -14.83 -0.13 -18.64
CA THR A 188 -14.92 1.21 -19.21
C THR A 188 -13.58 1.65 -19.82
N GLU A 189 -13.62 2.70 -20.64
CA GLU A 189 -12.42 3.33 -21.15
C GLU A 189 -11.72 4.10 -20.03
N GLY A 190 -10.40 4.01 -19.99
CA GLY A 190 -9.61 4.66 -18.97
C GLY A 190 -8.14 4.30 -19.07
N MET A 191 -7.31 4.95 -18.26
CA MET A 191 -5.89 4.62 -18.18
C MET A 191 -5.29 4.99 -16.82
N GLN A 192 -4.18 4.36 -16.48
CA GLN A 192 -3.35 4.72 -15.32
C GLN A 192 -1.94 5.11 -15.77
N PHE A 193 -1.36 6.08 -15.08
CA PHE A 193 0.05 6.44 -15.23
C PHE A 193 0.74 6.68 -13.88
N ASP A 194 2.04 6.48 -13.85
CA ASP A 194 2.93 6.43 -12.68
C ASP A 194 3.35 7.84 -12.20
N LYS A 195 2.38 8.71 -11.92
CA LYS A 195 2.55 10.01 -11.27
C LYS A 195 1.41 10.24 -10.30
N GLY A 196 1.75 10.46 -9.04
CA GLY A 196 0.80 10.79 -7.99
C GLY A 196 0.64 12.29 -7.77
N TYR A 197 -0.09 12.65 -6.71
CA TYR A 197 -0.31 14.05 -6.37
C TYR A 197 1.00 14.78 -6.00
N ILE A 198 1.12 16.03 -6.44
CA ILE A 198 2.30 16.87 -6.13
C ILE A 198 2.33 17.25 -4.64
N SER A 199 1.18 17.33 -3.99
CA SER A 199 1.07 17.71 -2.58
C SER A 199 0.08 16.80 -1.83
N PRO A 200 0.44 16.30 -0.64
CA PRO A 200 -0.49 15.52 0.21
C PRO A 200 -1.75 16.30 0.62
N TYR A 201 -1.72 17.62 0.57
CA TYR A 201 -2.89 18.45 0.88
C TYR A 201 -4.03 18.34 -0.15
N PHE A 202 -3.81 17.69 -1.29
CA PHE A 202 -4.86 17.35 -2.26
C PHE A 202 -5.68 16.13 -1.85
N VAL A 203 -5.21 15.33 -0.91
CA VAL A 203 -5.88 14.12 -0.42
C VAL A 203 -7.32 14.42 0.03
N THR A 204 -8.28 13.63 -0.45
CA THR A 204 -9.70 13.71 -0.08
C THR A 204 -10.08 12.62 0.92
N ASP A 205 -9.43 11.46 0.86
CA ASP A 205 -9.57 10.32 1.75
C ASP A 205 -8.25 10.13 2.51
N GLN A 206 -8.23 10.54 3.79
CA GLN A 206 -7.03 10.48 4.62
C GLN A 206 -6.68 9.06 5.06
N ASP A 207 -7.66 8.18 5.19
CA ASP A 207 -7.43 6.80 5.60
C ASP A 207 -6.63 6.05 4.51
N ARG A 208 -6.92 6.38 3.24
CA ARG A 208 -6.30 5.77 2.06
C ARG A 208 -5.18 6.59 1.46
N MET A 209 -5.00 7.83 1.90
CA MET A 209 -4.07 8.79 1.30
C MET A 209 -4.31 8.99 -0.20
N GLU A 210 -5.58 9.09 -0.61
CA GLU A 210 -6.02 9.26 -1.99
C GLU A 210 -6.76 10.56 -2.21
N ALA A 211 -6.61 11.13 -3.40
CA ALA A 211 -7.46 12.21 -3.90
C ALA A 211 -8.41 11.65 -4.96
N THR A 212 -9.71 11.67 -4.68
CA THR A 212 -10.76 11.27 -5.60
C THR A 212 -11.50 12.49 -6.11
N LEU A 213 -11.63 12.61 -7.44
CA LEU A 213 -12.35 13.68 -8.12
C LEU A 213 -13.45 13.06 -8.98
N GLU A 214 -14.71 13.44 -8.72
CA GLU A 214 -15.88 12.95 -9.47
C GLU A 214 -16.32 13.99 -10.50
N ASP A 215 -16.65 13.56 -11.71
CA ASP A 215 -17.08 14.42 -12.84
C ASP A 215 -16.12 15.59 -13.11
N ALA A 216 -14.83 15.32 -13.07
CA ALA A 216 -13.79 16.32 -13.07
C ALA A 216 -13.45 16.86 -14.47
N TYR A 217 -13.04 18.12 -14.52
CA TYR A 217 -12.28 18.69 -15.63
C TYR A 217 -10.80 18.34 -15.52
N ILE A 218 -10.13 18.26 -16.66
CA ILE A 218 -8.69 17.92 -16.74
C ILE A 218 -7.98 18.98 -17.60
N LEU A 219 -7.12 19.76 -16.97
CA LEU A 219 -6.20 20.67 -17.65
C LEU A 219 -4.91 19.92 -17.97
N ILE A 220 -4.54 19.86 -19.24
CA ILE A 220 -3.34 19.15 -19.71
C ILE A 220 -2.36 20.18 -20.28
N SER A 221 -1.23 20.42 -19.58
CA SER A 221 -0.20 21.37 -20.00
C SER A 221 1.13 20.67 -20.28
N ALA A 222 1.73 20.97 -21.41
CA ALA A 222 3.07 20.46 -21.75
C ALA A 222 4.19 21.18 -20.97
N GLY A 223 3.94 22.37 -20.47
CA GLY A 223 4.88 23.20 -19.72
C GLY A 223 4.64 23.19 -18.21
N LYS A 224 5.54 23.86 -17.49
CA LYS A 224 5.40 24.13 -16.06
C LYS A 224 4.38 25.24 -15.79
N ILE A 225 3.74 25.15 -14.64
CA ILE A 225 2.77 26.14 -14.16
C ILE A 225 3.24 26.65 -12.80
N SER A 226 3.66 27.91 -12.73
CA SER A 226 4.16 28.54 -11.49
C SER A 226 3.39 29.82 -11.11
N ALA A 227 2.97 30.62 -12.11
CA ALA A 227 2.26 31.86 -11.89
C ALA A 227 0.74 31.62 -11.75
N LEU A 228 0.12 32.17 -10.72
CA LEU A 228 -1.32 32.14 -10.53
C LEU A 228 -2.07 32.88 -11.66
N ALA A 229 -1.51 33.99 -12.14
CA ALA A 229 -2.12 34.80 -13.16
C ALA A 229 -2.48 34.00 -14.43
N ASP A 230 -1.66 33.03 -14.80
CA ASP A 230 -1.88 32.19 -15.98
C ASP A 230 -3.05 31.19 -15.79
N LEU A 231 -3.29 30.76 -14.55
CA LEU A 231 -4.37 29.83 -14.21
C LEU A 231 -5.70 30.52 -13.88
N LEU A 232 -5.66 31.75 -13.42
CA LEU A 232 -6.82 32.44 -12.85
C LEU A 232 -8.06 32.41 -13.79
N PRO A 233 -7.94 32.71 -15.11
CA PRO A 233 -9.09 32.70 -16.01
C PRO A 233 -9.80 31.34 -16.11
N ILE A 234 -9.04 30.25 -16.11
CA ILE A 234 -9.64 28.90 -16.19
C ILE A 234 -10.18 28.44 -14.84
N LEU A 235 -9.50 28.78 -13.72
CA LEU A 235 -9.99 28.46 -12.37
C LEU A 235 -11.34 29.11 -12.11
N GLU A 236 -11.56 30.37 -12.54
CA GLU A 236 -12.85 31.04 -12.43
C GLU A 236 -13.96 30.36 -13.23
N GLN A 237 -13.65 29.90 -14.44
CA GLN A 237 -14.61 29.17 -15.28
C GLN A 237 -15.00 27.85 -14.67
N VAL A 238 -14.03 27.07 -14.18
CA VAL A 238 -14.27 25.75 -13.55
C VAL A 238 -14.99 25.91 -12.21
N ALA A 239 -14.65 26.91 -11.41
CA ALA A 239 -15.35 27.21 -10.16
C ALA A 239 -16.82 27.58 -10.40
N LYS A 240 -17.14 28.36 -11.44
CA LYS A 240 -18.53 28.66 -11.84
C LYS A 240 -19.29 27.39 -12.26
N ALA A 241 -18.60 26.40 -12.84
CA ALA A 241 -19.20 25.11 -13.21
C ALA A 241 -19.39 24.18 -11.99
N SER A 242 -18.86 24.54 -10.82
CA SER A 242 -18.93 23.75 -9.58
C SER A 242 -18.41 22.33 -9.72
N LYS A 243 -17.41 22.10 -10.55
CA LYS A 243 -16.79 20.80 -10.78
C LYS A 243 -15.34 20.78 -10.33
N PRO A 244 -14.80 19.61 -9.90
CA PRO A 244 -13.38 19.46 -9.58
C PRO A 244 -12.48 19.68 -10.80
N LEU A 245 -11.21 20.00 -10.54
CA LEU A 245 -10.18 20.16 -11.57
C LEU A 245 -8.95 19.29 -11.25
N LEU A 246 -8.56 18.43 -12.18
CA LEU A 246 -7.23 17.87 -12.23
C LEU A 246 -6.34 18.70 -13.15
N ILE A 247 -5.13 19.01 -12.69
CA ILE A 247 -4.07 19.65 -13.49
C ILE A 247 -2.97 18.63 -13.74
N ILE A 248 -2.69 18.35 -15.01
CA ILE A 248 -1.57 17.51 -15.45
C ILE A 248 -0.60 18.43 -16.17
N ALA A 249 0.60 18.65 -15.61
CA ALA A 249 1.59 19.56 -16.17
C ALA A 249 3.01 18.98 -15.99
N GLU A 250 3.98 19.56 -16.70
CA GLU A 250 5.39 19.20 -16.45
C GLU A 250 5.75 19.34 -14.97
N ASP A 251 5.35 20.42 -14.34
CA ASP A 251 5.36 20.66 -12.90
C ASP A 251 4.32 21.72 -12.52
N VAL A 252 3.85 21.70 -11.28
CA VAL A 252 3.03 22.78 -10.71
C VAL A 252 3.71 23.23 -9.42
N GLU A 253 4.15 24.48 -9.37
CA GLU A 253 4.97 25.00 -8.28
C GLU A 253 4.61 26.45 -7.91
N GLY A 254 5.28 27.01 -6.92
CA GLY A 254 5.19 28.43 -6.57
C GLY A 254 3.79 28.87 -6.13
N GLU A 255 3.37 30.05 -6.65
CA GLU A 255 2.10 30.69 -6.30
C GLU A 255 0.89 29.86 -6.77
N ALA A 256 0.99 29.24 -7.94
CA ALA A 256 -0.06 28.38 -8.49
C ALA A 256 -0.37 27.20 -7.56
N LEU A 257 0.66 26.44 -7.15
CA LEU A 257 0.49 25.30 -6.23
C LEU A 257 -0.07 25.77 -4.88
N SER A 258 0.51 26.82 -4.29
CA SER A 258 0.07 27.32 -2.99
C SER A 258 -1.40 27.73 -2.99
N THR A 259 -1.86 28.39 -4.06
CA THR A 259 -3.26 28.81 -4.19
C THR A 259 -4.20 27.62 -4.33
N LEU A 260 -3.85 26.59 -5.13
CA LEU A 260 -4.66 25.37 -5.27
C LEU A 260 -4.80 24.66 -3.93
N VAL A 261 -3.71 24.49 -3.20
CA VAL A 261 -3.69 23.87 -1.86
C VAL A 261 -4.55 24.64 -0.88
N VAL A 262 -4.41 25.96 -0.79
CA VAL A 262 -5.20 26.80 0.14
C VAL A 262 -6.69 26.73 -0.18
N ASN A 263 -7.08 26.81 -1.45
CA ASN A 263 -8.50 26.71 -1.84
C ASN A 263 -9.07 25.32 -1.54
N ARG A 264 -8.28 24.26 -1.75
CA ARG A 264 -8.66 22.88 -1.39
C ARG A 264 -8.88 22.75 0.11
N MET A 265 -7.93 23.23 0.94
CA MET A 265 -8.03 23.15 2.42
C MET A 265 -9.22 23.95 2.96
N ARG A 266 -9.57 25.07 2.31
CA ARG A 266 -10.74 25.89 2.68
C ARG A 266 -12.07 25.32 2.17
N GLY A 267 -12.05 24.24 1.38
CA GLY A 267 -13.26 23.66 0.79
C GLY A 267 -13.94 24.55 -0.27
N VAL A 268 -13.26 25.57 -0.75
CA VAL A 268 -13.81 26.52 -1.74
C VAL A 268 -13.79 25.93 -3.14
N PHE A 269 -12.71 25.19 -3.47
CA PHE A 269 -12.51 24.61 -4.78
C PHE A 269 -11.78 23.27 -4.67
N THR A 270 -12.38 22.21 -5.20
CA THR A 270 -11.77 20.90 -5.22
C THR A 270 -10.84 20.76 -6.42
N SER A 271 -9.55 20.62 -6.17
CA SER A 271 -8.55 20.43 -7.21
C SER A 271 -7.45 19.49 -6.76
N ALA A 272 -6.73 18.94 -7.73
CA ALA A 272 -5.48 18.22 -7.54
C ALA A 272 -4.52 18.54 -8.69
N ALA A 273 -3.24 18.38 -8.44
CA ALA A 273 -2.19 18.57 -9.45
C ALA A 273 -1.24 17.38 -9.43
N VAL A 274 -0.88 16.90 -10.62
CA VAL A 274 0.04 15.78 -10.84
C VAL A 274 1.07 16.15 -11.90
N LYS A 275 2.25 15.53 -11.83
CA LYS A 275 3.25 15.68 -12.88
C LYS A 275 2.87 14.86 -14.12
N ALA A 276 3.15 15.41 -15.29
CA ALA A 276 2.98 14.70 -16.55
C ALA A 276 3.89 13.46 -16.61
N PRO A 277 3.39 12.32 -17.10
CA PRO A 277 4.18 11.11 -17.25
C PRO A 277 5.22 11.24 -18.35
N GLY A 278 6.37 10.56 -18.19
CA GLY A 278 7.47 10.55 -19.16
C GLY A 278 8.32 11.82 -19.17
N PHE A 279 9.25 11.88 -20.13
CA PHE A 279 10.18 12.99 -20.33
C PHE A 279 10.33 13.31 -21.83
N GLY A 280 10.66 14.57 -22.17
CA GLY A 280 10.90 14.98 -23.56
C GLY A 280 9.72 14.69 -24.49
N ASP A 281 10.01 14.16 -25.68
CA ASP A 281 8.97 13.86 -26.67
C ASP A 281 8.01 12.75 -26.23
N ARG A 282 8.46 11.81 -25.39
CA ARG A 282 7.58 10.80 -24.80
C ARG A 282 6.51 11.43 -23.91
N ARG A 283 6.87 12.45 -23.13
CA ARG A 283 5.89 13.22 -22.32
C ARG A 283 4.81 13.83 -23.21
N LYS A 284 5.21 14.48 -24.32
CA LYS A 284 4.27 15.07 -25.28
C LYS A 284 3.32 14.01 -25.85
N ALA A 285 3.85 12.86 -26.23
CA ALA A 285 3.06 11.74 -26.76
C ALA A 285 2.08 11.17 -25.72
N MET A 286 2.50 11.01 -24.47
CA MET A 286 1.63 10.53 -23.38
C MET A 286 0.56 11.57 -23.02
N LEU A 287 0.89 12.86 -23.00
CA LEU A 287 -0.11 13.92 -22.81
C LEU A 287 -1.16 13.92 -23.92
N GLN A 288 -0.75 13.65 -25.18
CA GLN A 288 -1.68 13.50 -26.29
C GLN A 288 -2.59 12.27 -26.13
N ASP A 289 -2.07 11.15 -25.65
CA ASP A 289 -2.87 9.95 -25.36
C ASP A 289 -3.93 10.26 -24.30
N ILE A 290 -3.56 10.98 -23.22
CA ILE A 290 -4.49 11.45 -22.19
C ILE A 290 -5.54 12.41 -22.76
N ALA A 291 -5.12 13.34 -23.63
CA ALA A 291 -6.03 14.30 -24.25
C ALA A 291 -7.08 13.60 -25.13
N VAL A 292 -6.66 12.61 -25.93
CA VAL A 292 -7.59 11.83 -26.75
C VAL A 292 -8.56 11.04 -25.89
N LEU A 293 -8.08 10.38 -24.81
CA LEU A 293 -8.91 9.61 -23.88
C LEU A 293 -9.96 10.48 -23.19
N THR A 294 -9.60 11.71 -22.83
CA THR A 294 -10.47 12.59 -22.03
C THR A 294 -11.25 13.61 -22.84
N GLY A 295 -11.00 13.66 -24.16
CA GLY A 295 -11.62 14.63 -25.09
C GLY A 295 -11.13 16.05 -24.89
N GLY A 296 -9.93 16.24 -24.28
CA GLY A 296 -9.30 17.53 -24.06
C GLY A 296 -8.25 17.89 -25.12
N GLN A 297 -7.53 18.98 -24.87
CA GLN A 297 -6.41 19.44 -25.69
C GLN A 297 -5.17 19.64 -24.84
N VAL A 298 -4.00 19.32 -25.41
CA VAL A 298 -2.71 19.61 -24.78
C VAL A 298 -2.38 21.08 -24.98
N ILE A 299 -2.26 21.82 -23.90
CA ILE A 299 -1.88 23.24 -23.91
C ILE A 299 -0.35 23.32 -23.98
N SER A 300 0.15 23.89 -25.07
CA SER A 300 1.57 24.06 -25.32
C SER A 300 1.84 25.34 -26.12
N SER A 301 2.87 26.07 -25.74
CA SER A 301 3.36 27.21 -26.48
C SER A 301 3.85 26.85 -27.90
N GLU A 302 4.27 25.60 -28.10
CA GLU A 302 4.72 25.12 -29.42
C GLU A 302 3.56 25.07 -30.45
N VAL A 303 2.33 24.85 -29.99
CA VAL A 303 1.12 24.88 -30.84
C VAL A 303 0.39 26.24 -30.74
N GLY A 304 0.99 27.22 -30.09
CA GLY A 304 0.46 28.58 -29.98
C GLY A 304 -0.63 28.76 -28.91
N LEU A 305 -0.87 27.76 -28.06
CA LEU A 305 -1.85 27.81 -26.99
C LEU A 305 -1.18 28.27 -25.67
N LYS A 306 -1.73 29.33 -25.08
CA LYS A 306 -1.29 29.87 -23.79
C LYS A 306 -2.35 29.60 -22.71
N LEU A 307 -1.90 29.39 -21.48
CA LEU A 307 -2.76 29.09 -20.33
C LEU A 307 -3.78 30.17 -20.02
N ASP A 308 -3.43 31.44 -20.23
CA ASP A 308 -4.29 32.61 -20.01
C ASP A 308 -5.42 32.76 -21.05
N GLN A 309 -5.37 31.99 -22.15
CA GLN A 309 -6.30 32.07 -23.29
C GLN A 309 -7.17 30.83 -23.46
N ILE A 310 -7.11 29.85 -22.53
CA ILE A 310 -7.87 28.61 -22.63
C ILE A 310 -9.32 28.79 -22.15
N SER A 311 -10.21 28.01 -22.74
CA SER A 311 -11.61 27.93 -22.35
C SER A 311 -11.93 26.54 -21.79
N ILE A 312 -13.03 26.43 -21.08
CA ILE A 312 -13.49 25.18 -20.46
C ILE A 312 -13.71 24.04 -21.48
N ASP A 313 -13.99 24.38 -22.73
CA ASP A 313 -14.21 23.43 -23.83
C ASP A 313 -12.92 22.75 -24.30
N MET A 314 -11.77 23.32 -23.95
CA MET A 314 -10.44 22.74 -24.24
C MET A 314 -10.00 21.76 -23.16
N LEU A 315 -10.70 21.72 -22.01
CA LEU A 315 -10.39 20.81 -20.93
C LEU A 315 -10.90 19.40 -21.23
N GLY A 316 -10.11 18.40 -20.88
CA GLY A 316 -10.56 17.03 -20.81
C GLY A 316 -11.60 16.83 -19.69
N LYS A 317 -12.31 15.73 -19.74
CA LYS A 317 -13.30 15.34 -18.73
C LYS A 317 -13.18 13.86 -18.44
N ALA A 318 -13.48 13.47 -17.19
CA ALA A 318 -13.62 12.08 -16.80
C ALA A 318 -14.69 11.95 -15.71
N ARG A 319 -15.37 10.82 -15.69
CA ARG A 319 -16.36 10.51 -14.66
C ARG A 319 -15.70 10.44 -13.28
N ARG A 320 -14.54 9.79 -13.19
CA ARG A 320 -13.81 9.65 -11.94
C ARG A 320 -12.30 9.68 -12.16
N ILE A 321 -11.59 10.28 -11.22
CA ILE A 321 -10.13 10.26 -11.18
C ILE A 321 -9.70 9.90 -9.76
N VAL A 322 -8.81 8.91 -9.66
CA VAL A 322 -8.21 8.48 -8.39
C VAL A 322 -6.71 8.74 -8.45
N ILE A 323 -6.20 9.49 -7.48
CA ILE A 323 -4.80 9.89 -7.41
C ILE A 323 -4.23 9.42 -6.08
N THR A 324 -3.27 8.51 -6.14
CA THR A 324 -2.48 8.07 -4.99
C THR A 324 -1.18 8.86 -4.90
N LYS A 325 -0.31 8.50 -3.97
CA LYS A 325 1.04 9.06 -3.87
C LYS A 325 1.87 8.84 -5.15
N ASP A 326 1.67 7.71 -5.82
CA ASP A 326 2.54 7.26 -6.92
C ASP A 326 1.83 7.19 -8.29
N ASN A 327 0.50 7.09 -8.31
CA ASN A 327 -0.27 6.83 -9.52
C ASN A 327 -1.47 7.77 -9.67
N THR A 328 -1.87 8.00 -10.93
CA THR A 328 -3.13 8.64 -11.30
C THR A 328 -3.90 7.72 -12.23
N THR A 329 -5.14 7.39 -11.87
CA THR A 329 -6.08 6.57 -12.64
C THR A 329 -7.22 7.43 -13.14
N ILE A 330 -7.42 7.48 -14.44
CA ILE A 330 -8.55 8.13 -15.11
C ILE A 330 -9.55 7.06 -15.50
N VAL A 331 -10.78 7.16 -15.02
CA VAL A 331 -11.87 6.21 -15.26
C VAL A 331 -12.96 6.91 -16.07
N ASP A 332 -13.37 6.29 -17.17
CA ASP A 332 -14.44 6.76 -18.03
C ASP A 332 -14.17 8.19 -18.55
N GLY A 333 -13.11 8.30 -19.35
CA GLY A 333 -12.75 9.54 -20.04
C GLY A 333 -13.78 9.90 -21.12
N ALA A 334 -14.10 11.20 -21.24
CA ALA A 334 -15.12 11.69 -22.17
C ALA A 334 -14.64 11.81 -23.64
N GLY A 335 -13.52 11.18 -23.99
CA GLY A 335 -13.01 11.12 -25.36
C GLY A 335 -13.97 10.34 -26.26
N LYS A 336 -14.01 10.70 -27.54
CA LYS A 336 -14.82 9.93 -28.49
C LYS A 336 -14.16 8.59 -28.77
N LYS A 337 -14.90 7.51 -28.64
CA LYS A 337 -14.43 6.15 -28.90
C LYS A 337 -13.69 6.00 -30.23
N LYS A 338 -14.18 6.63 -31.30
CA LYS A 338 -13.56 6.65 -32.62
C LYS A 338 -12.15 7.28 -32.58
N ASP A 339 -11.95 8.33 -31.79
CA ASP A 339 -10.66 9.03 -31.70
C ASP A 339 -9.66 8.18 -30.90
N VAL A 340 -10.12 7.52 -29.85
CA VAL A 340 -9.34 6.56 -29.03
C VAL A 340 -8.93 5.35 -29.90
N GLU A 341 -9.86 4.75 -30.63
CA GLU A 341 -9.57 3.64 -31.58
C GLU A 341 -8.60 4.08 -32.68
N GLY A 342 -8.74 5.31 -33.18
CA GLY A 342 -7.82 5.90 -34.16
C GLY A 342 -6.40 6.02 -33.58
N ARG A 343 -6.26 6.46 -32.34
CA ARG A 343 -4.97 6.58 -31.64
C ARG A 343 -4.33 5.21 -31.38
N ILE A 344 -5.12 4.22 -31.00
CA ILE A 344 -4.67 2.82 -30.86
C ILE A 344 -4.15 2.27 -32.20
N ALA A 345 -4.86 2.52 -33.30
CA ALA A 345 -4.42 2.09 -34.62
C ALA A 345 -3.14 2.81 -35.08
N GLU A 346 -2.94 4.06 -34.70
CA GLU A 346 -1.71 4.81 -34.95
C GLU A 346 -0.53 4.21 -34.17
N LEU A 347 -0.67 3.96 -32.87
CA LEU A 347 0.35 3.31 -32.04
C LEU A 347 0.76 1.94 -32.59
N ARG A 348 -0.19 1.13 -33.07
CA ARG A 348 0.13 -0.16 -33.70
C ARG A 348 1.01 -0.01 -34.93
N ARG A 349 0.72 0.98 -35.78
CA ARG A 349 1.55 1.28 -36.96
C ARG A 349 2.94 1.79 -36.58
N GLU A 350 3.04 2.64 -35.54
CA GLU A 350 4.32 3.11 -35.01
C GLU A 350 5.17 1.95 -34.49
N ILE A 351 4.57 0.96 -33.80
CA ILE A 351 5.25 -0.26 -33.32
C ILE A 351 5.80 -1.09 -34.50
N GLU A 352 5.02 -1.26 -35.58
CA GLU A 352 5.44 -1.98 -36.76
C GLU A 352 6.59 -1.26 -37.50
N ALA A 353 6.58 0.06 -37.50
CA ALA A 353 7.57 0.89 -38.19
C ALA A 353 8.83 1.18 -37.36
N ALA A 354 8.83 0.91 -36.06
CA ALA A 354 9.96 1.19 -35.18
C ALA A 354 11.13 0.22 -35.46
N ASP A 355 12.34 0.74 -35.60
CA ASP A 355 13.55 -0.06 -35.84
C ASP A 355 14.25 -0.50 -34.54
N SER A 356 14.03 0.21 -33.45
CA SER A 356 14.62 -0.05 -32.12
C SER A 356 13.71 -0.92 -31.25
N ASP A 357 14.25 -2.00 -30.69
CA ASP A 357 13.51 -2.85 -29.73
C ASP A 357 13.06 -2.06 -28.50
N TRP A 358 13.88 -1.09 -28.04
CA TRP A 358 13.54 -0.24 -26.94
C TRP A 358 12.36 0.70 -27.27
N ASP A 359 12.33 1.28 -28.48
CA ASP A 359 11.21 2.12 -28.92
C ASP A 359 9.93 1.30 -29.07
N LYS A 360 10.05 0.08 -29.62
CA LYS A 360 8.93 -0.87 -29.70
C LYS A 360 8.35 -1.17 -28.32
N GLU A 361 9.19 -1.47 -27.33
CA GLU A 361 8.76 -1.73 -25.96
C GLU A 361 7.99 -0.54 -25.39
N LYS A 362 8.50 0.68 -25.58
CA LYS A 362 7.86 1.89 -25.06
C LYS A 362 6.55 2.26 -25.78
N LEU A 363 6.45 1.98 -27.05
CA LEU A 363 5.19 2.12 -27.79
C LEU A 363 4.18 1.05 -27.37
N GLN A 364 4.64 -0.18 -27.10
CA GLN A 364 3.79 -1.25 -26.57
C GLN A 364 3.24 -0.92 -25.18
N GLU A 365 4.04 -0.33 -24.27
CA GLU A 365 3.58 0.16 -22.98
C GLU A 365 2.45 1.21 -23.13
N ARG A 366 2.60 2.16 -24.05
CA ARG A 366 1.57 3.18 -24.32
C ARG A 366 0.30 2.55 -24.90
N LEU A 367 0.46 1.63 -25.85
CA LEU A 367 -0.65 0.89 -26.43
C LEU A 367 -1.42 0.11 -25.36
N ALA A 368 -0.72 -0.62 -24.48
CA ALA A 368 -1.33 -1.38 -23.40
C ALA A 368 -2.13 -0.49 -22.45
N LYS A 369 -1.56 0.66 -22.05
CA LYS A 369 -2.24 1.63 -21.17
C LYS A 369 -3.50 2.23 -21.82
N LEU A 370 -3.51 2.49 -23.11
CA LEU A 370 -4.65 3.09 -23.81
C LEU A 370 -5.71 2.05 -24.21
N SER A 371 -5.30 0.83 -24.55
CA SER A 371 -6.20 -0.24 -25.04
C SER A 371 -6.73 -1.16 -23.94
N GLY A 372 -6.04 -1.24 -22.81
CA GLY A 372 -6.42 -2.12 -21.70
C GLY A 372 -7.71 -1.71 -21.00
N GLY A 373 -8.04 -0.43 -21.02
CA GLY A 373 -9.19 0.11 -20.30
C GLY A 373 -9.07 -0.02 -18.79
N VAL A 374 -10.19 0.19 -18.11
CA VAL A 374 -10.32 0.05 -16.65
C VAL A 374 -11.47 -0.89 -16.34
N CYS A 375 -11.21 -1.88 -15.48
CA CYS A 375 -12.25 -2.66 -14.85
C CYS A 375 -12.60 -2.05 -13.50
N VAL A 376 -13.85 -1.68 -13.31
CA VAL A 376 -14.38 -1.17 -12.04
C VAL A 376 -15.12 -2.30 -11.36
N ILE A 377 -14.63 -2.71 -10.18
CA ILE A 377 -15.35 -3.63 -9.30
C ILE A 377 -16.25 -2.80 -8.39
N LYS A 378 -17.56 -2.86 -8.63
CA LYS A 378 -18.54 -2.24 -7.76
C LYS A 378 -18.83 -3.15 -6.58
N VAL A 379 -18.63 -2.64 -5.37
CA VAL A 379 -18.85 -3.37 -4.12
C VAL A 379 -20.00 -2.75 -3.35
N GLY A 380 -20.96 -3.60 -2.96
CA GLY A 380 -22.07 -3.22 -2.12
C GLY A 380 -22.23 -4.14 -0.92
N ALA A 381 -22.77 -3.59 0.16
CA ALA A 381 -23.00 -4.30 1.41
C ALA A 381 -24.23 -3.75 2.14
N HIS A 382 -24.69 -4.46 3.18
CA HIS A 382 -25.85 -4.03 3.96
C HIS A 382 -25.53 -2.93 4.98
N THR A 383 -24.27 -2.85 5.41
CA THR A 383 -23.79 -1.85 6.36
C THR A 383 -22.50 -1.19 5.88
N GLU A 384 -22.25 0.04 6.32
CA GLU A 384 -21.03 0.78 6.00
C GLU A 384 -19.76 0.05 6.50
N VAL A 385 -19.85 -0.61 7.66
CA VAL A 385 -18.73 -1.39 8.23
C VAL A 385 -18.39 -2.58 7.33
N GLU A 386 -19.39 -3.33 6.89
CA GLU A 386 -19.21 -4.46 5.95
C GLU A 386 -18.68 -3.98 4.59
N LEU A 387 -19.16 -2.84 4.11
CA LEU A 387 -18.73 -2.25 2.85
C LEU A 387 -17.23 -1.93 2.86
N LYS A 388 -16.78 -1.23 3.91
CA LYS A 388 -15.36 -0.89 4.08
C LYS A 388 -14.47 -2.12 4.19
N GLU A 389 -14.90 -3.13 4.94
CA GLU A 389 -14.17 -4.38 5.10
C GLU A 389 -14.04 -5.13 3.76
N LYS A 390 -15.13 -5.30 3.02
CA LYS A 390 -15.12 -5.93 1.69
C LYS A 390 -14.25 -5.19 0.69
N LYS A 391 -14.28 -3.85 0.72
CA LYS A 391 -13.48 -3.00 -0.15
C LYS A 391 -11.98 -3.20 0.12
N HIS A 392 -11.54 -3.18 1.39
CA HIS A 392 -10.15 -3.43 1.75
C HIS A 392 -9.68 -4.81 1.27
N ARG A 393 -10.47 -5.87 1.51
CA ARG A 393 -10.13 -7.22 1.03
C ARG A 393 -9.99 -7.30 -0.49
N LEU A 394 -10.85 -6.62 -1.25
CA LEU A 394 -10.75 -6.55 -2.69
C LEU A 394 -9.45 -5.86 -3.14
N GLU A 395 -9.09 -4.75 -2.52
CA GLU A 395 -7.89 -3.99 -2.83
C GLU A 395 -6.62 -4.77 -2.55
N ASP A 396 -6.55 -5.45 -1.41
CA ASP A 396 -5.45 -6.34 -1.05
C ASP A 396 -5.32 -7.49 -2.06
N ALA A 397 -6.44 -8.12 -2.42
CA ALA A 397 -6.45 -9.21 -3.39
C ALA A 397 -6.03 -8.78 -4.80
N ILE A 398 -6.43 -7.59 -5.25
CA ILE A 398 -5.96 -7.00 -6.52
C ILE A 398 -4.45 -6.76 -6.46
N SER A 399 -3.95 -6.20 -5.35
CA SER A 399 -2.54 -5.91 -5.16
C SER A 399 -1.69 -7.17 -5.10
N ALA A 400 -2.13 -8.18 -4.35
CA ALA A 400 -1.50 -9.50 -4.28
C ALA A 400 -1.46 -10.18 -5.66
N THR A 401 -2.54 -10.07 -6.43
CA THR A 401 -2.61 -10.64 -7.78
C THR A 401 -1.63 -9.96 -8.74
N ARG A 402 -1.51 -8.62 -8.68
CA ARG A 402 -0.50 -7.88 -9.46
C ARG A 402 0.92 -8.29 -9.05
N ALA A 403 1.19 -8.38 -7.75
CA ALA A 403 2.49 -8.83 -7.25
C ALA A 403 2.85 -10.24 -7.75
N ALA A 404 1.86 -11.13 -7.84
CA ALA A 404 2.05 -12.48 -8.36
C ALA A 404 2.31 -12.52 -9.88
N VAL A 405 1.65 -11.64 -10.64
CA VAL A 405 1.90 -11.51 -12.09
C VAL A 405 3.32 -10.95 -12.35
N GLU A 406 3.79 -10.01 -11.51
CA GLU A 406 5.11 -9.39 -11.66
C GLU A 406 6.26 -10.34 -11.36
N GLU A 407 6.25 -11.03 -10.22
CA GLU A 407 7.41 -11.82 -9.75
C GLU A 407 7.13 -13.33 -9.65
N GLY A 408 5.90 -13.78 -9.94
CA GLY A 408 5.52 -15.17 -9.82
C GLY A 408 5.04 -15.54 -8.41
N ILE A 409 4.82 -16.84 -8.22
CA ILE A 409 4.23 -17.43 -7.03
C ILE A 409 5.16 -18.49 -6.41
N VAL A 410 4.99 -18.69 -5.11
CA VAL A 410 5.59 -19.78 -4.32
C VAL A 410 4.49 -20.52 -3.55
N VAL A 411 4.85 -21.63 -2.92
CA VAL A 411 3.97 -22.32 -1.97
C VAL A 411 3.53 -21.37 -0.85
N GLY A 412 2.24 -21.36 -0.54
CA GLY A 412 1.65 -20.45 0.44
C GLY A 412 1.65 -20.98 1.88
N GLY A 413 0.83 -20.33 2.70
CA GLY A 413 0.62 -20.76 4.09
C GLY A 413 1.85 -20.66 4.98
N GLY A 414 2.83 -19.81 4.65
CA GLY A 414 4.10 -19.67 5.36
C GLY A 414 5.11 -20.78 5.08
N ALA A 415 4.78 -21.81 4.29
CA ALA A 415 5.67 -22.91 3.97
C ALA A 415 6.88 -22.47 3.13
N ALA A 416 6.70 -21.51 2.23
CA ALA A 416 7.80 -20.98 1.39
C ALA A 416 8.98 -20.43 2.24
N LEU A 417 8.69 -19.69 3.30
CA LEU A 417 9.71 -19.18 4.21
C LEU A 417 10.43 -20.30 4.95
N VAL A 418 9.70 -21.30 5.42
CA VAL A 418 10.28 -22.46 6.12
C VAL A 418 11.21 -23.26 5.21
N HIS A 419 10.77 -23.53 3.96
CA HIS A 419 11.59 -24.23 2.98
C HIS A 419 12.77 -23.39 2.48
N ALA A 420 12.60 -22.09 2.24
CA ALA A 420 13.68 -21.22 1.81
C ALA A 420 14.74 -21.04 2.90
N ALA A 421 14.33 -20.99 4.18
CA ALA A 421 15.24 -20.85 5.30
C ALA A 421 16.18 -22.07 5.49
N THR A 422 15.93 -23.21 4.85
CA THR A 422 16.86 -24.35 4.90
C THR A 422 18.21 -24.04 4.25
N VAL A 423 18.31 -23.01 3.39
CA VAL A 423 19.60 -22.55 2.87
C VAL A 423 20.53 -22.06 4.00
N LEU A 424 19.96 -21.63 5.13
CA LEU A 424 20.68 -21.16 6.30
C LEU A 424 21.21 -22.29 7.20
N ASP A 425 20.83 -23.54 6.96
CA ASP A 425 21.36 -24.71 7.67
C ASP A 425 22.77 -25.09 7.15
N GLY A 426 23.17 -24.56 5.98
CA GLY A 426 24.49 -24.73 5.41
C GLY A 426 25.52 -23.75 5.98
N ASP A 427 26.77 -23.93 5.58
CA ASP A 427 27.86 -23.00 5.94
C ASP A 427 27.79 -21.76 5.00
N LEU A 428 27.38 -20.63 5.56
CA LEU A 428 27.38 -19.34 4.87
C LEU A 428 28.66 -18.53 5.11
N GLY A 429 29.69 -19.12 5.76
CA GLY A 429 30.93 -18.44 6.10
C GLY A 429 30.81 -17.39 7.22
N HIS A 430 29.77 -17.47 8.05
CA HIS A 430 29.53 -16.58 9.17
C HIS A 430 29.87 -17.26 10.51
N GLU A 431 30.67 -16.59 11.32
CA GLU A 431 31.12 -17.07 12.64
C GLU A 431 30.72 -16.07 13.75
N GLY A 432 30.79 -16.51 15.02
CA GLY A 432 30.56 -15.66 16.19
C GLY A 432 29.18 -15.02 16.17
N ASP A 433 29.12 -13.70 16.38
CA ASP A 433 27.84 -12.95 16.47
C ASP A 433 27.13 -12.84 15.13
N SER A 434 27.84 -12.90 14.02
CA SER A 434 27.23 -12.95 12.69
C SER A 434 26.47 -14.26 12.48
N ALA A 435 27.00 -15.40 12.93
CA ALA A 435 26.27 -16.67 12.93
C ALA A 435 25.01 -16.65 13.82
N VAL A 436 25.03 -15.85 14.91
CA VAL A 436 23.82 -15.60 15.73
C VAL A 436 22.73 -14.93 14.89
N GLY A 437 23.10 -13.90 14.11
CA GLY A 437 22.17 -13.21 13.20
C GLY A 437 21.56 -14.15 12.16
N VAL A 438 22.34 -15.06 11.58
CA VAL A 438 21.85 -16.09 10.64
C VAL A 438 20.83 -17.02 11.30
N ARG A 439 21.15 -17.56 12.49
CA ARG A 439 20.22 -18.43 13.23
C ARG A 439 18.92 -17.71 13.62
N LEU A 440 19.01 -16.42 13.95
CA LEU A 440 17.87 -15.58 14.28
C LEU A 440 16.89 -15.50 13.11
N VAL A 441 17.37 -15.24 11.89
CA VAL A 441 16.54 -15.20 10.68
C VAL A 441 15.92 -16.58 10.40
N SER A 442 16.69 -17.66 10.53
CA SER A 442 16.18 -19.02 10.36
C SER A 442 14.99 -19.33 11.28
N LYS A 443 15.04 -18.88 12.55
CA LYS A 443 13.93 -19.00 13.50
C LYS A 443 12.75 -18.11 13.10
N ALA A 444 13.02 -16.85 12.75
CA ALA A 444 11.96 -15.91 12.40
C ALA A 444 11.15 -16.37 11.18
N CYS A 445 11.79 -16.96 10.17
CA CYS A 445 11.12 -17.51 8.98
C CYS A 445 10.09 -18.63 9.30
N GLN A 446 10.15 -19.23 10.49
CA GLN A 446 9.21 -20.26 10.92
C GLN A 446 7.94 -19.68 11.56
N GLU A 447 8.00 -18.46 12.06
CA GLU A 447 6.92 -17.84 12.84
C GLU A 447 5.61 -17.62 12.06
N PRO A 448 5.60 -17.21 10.78
CA PRO A 448 4.35 -17.07 10.03
C PRO A 448 3.56 -18.39 9.96
N LEU A 449 4.21 -19.50 9.57
CA LEU A 449 3.56 -20.81 9.55
C LEU A 449 3.13 -21.24 10.96
N ARG A 450 3.96 -21.01 11.97
CA ARG A 450 3.62 -21.31 13.37
C ARG A 450 2.33 -20.62 13.79
N TRP A 451 2.20 -19.32 13.53
CA TRP A 451 1.00 -18.58 13.91
C TRP A 451 -0.23 -18.94 13.08
N ILE A 452 -0.08 -19.28 11.79
CA ILE A 452 -1.18 -19.82 10.98
C ILE A 452 -1.71 -21.12 11.62
N ALA A 453 -0.83 -22.01 12.07
CA ALA A 453 -1.20 -23.24 12.73
C ALA A 453 -1.83 -23.02 14.11
N GLU A 454 -1.26 -22.13 14.93
CA GLU A 454 -1.80 -21.75 16.25
C GLU A 454 -3.21 -21.15 16.14
N ASN A 455 -3.43 -20.24 15.19
CA ASN A 455 -4.74 -19.65 14.93
C ASN A 455 -5.75 -20.70 14.43
N ALA A 456 -5.26 -21.79 13.83
CA ALA A 456 -6.08 -22.94 13.43
C ALA A 456 -6.33 -23.94 14.58
N GLY A 457 -5.76 -23.73 15.77
CA GLY A 457 -5.91 -24.59 16.92
C GLY A 457 -4.95 -25.78 16.94
N GLN A 458 -3.86 -25.73 16.18
CA GLN A 458 -2.83 -26.77 16.11
C GLN A 458 -1.58 -26.34 16.88
N GLU A 459 -0.75 -27.31 17.28
CA GLU A 459 0.54 -27.06 17.91
C GLU A 459 1.54 -26.53 16.87
N GLY A 460 1.75 -25.22 16.78
CA GLY A 460 2.48 -24.56 15.72
C GLY A 460 3.92 -25.07 15.54
N TYR A 461 4.65 -25.33 16.62
CA TYR A 461 6.02 -25.86 16.53
C TYR A 461 6.08 -27.28 15.97
N VAL A 462 5.06 -28.11 16.24
CA VAL A 462 4.95 -29.46 15.68
C VAL A 462 4.68 -29.39 14.18
N VAL A 463 3.79 -28.48 13.77
CA VAL A 463 3.49 -28.24 12.35
C VAL A 463 4.74 -27.78 11.61
N VAL A 464 5.47 -26.80 12.13
CA VAL A 464 6.72 -26.29 11.53
C VAL A 464 7.76 -27.40 11.40
N ALA A 465 7.99 -28.17 12.47
CA ALA A 465 8.95 -29.28 12.45
C ALA A 465 8.62 -30.31 11.36
N LYS A 466 7.33 -30.63 11.17
CA LYS A 466 6.88 -31.54 10.12
C LYS A 466 7.05 -30.93 8.72
N VAL A 467 6.65 -29.67 8.50
CA VAL A 467 6.76 -29.01 7.18
C VAL A 467 8.22 -28.93 6.73
N ARG A 468 9.17 -28.69 7.62
CA ARG A 468 10.62 -28.70 7.30
C ARG A 468 11.11 -30.01 6.67
N THR A 469 10.43 -31.12 6.90
CA THR A 469 10.78 -32.45 6.36
C THR A 469 10.06 -32.79 5.06
N LEU A 470 9.10 -31.95 4.63
CA LEU A 470 8.31 -32.16 3.43
C LEU A 470 9.04 -31.63 2.18
N LYS A 471 8.48 -31.94 1.00
CA LYS A 471 8.99 -31.41 -0.27
C LYS A 471 8.70 -29.91 -0.43
N PRO A 472 9.43 -29.19 -1.28
CA PRO A 472 9.29 -27.74 -1.42
C PRO A 472 7.88 -27.21 -1.74
N ASN A 473 7.02 -27.99 -2.40
CA ASN A 473 5.64 -27.60 -2.70
C ASN A 473 4.62 -28.13 -1.67
N GLU A 474 5.07 -28.89 -0.69
CA GLU A 474 4.22 -29.47 0.34
C GLU A 474 4.26 -28.62 1.62
N GLY A 475 3.15 -28.57 2.33
CA GLY A 475 3.01 -27.82 3.57
C GLY A 475 1.77 -28.25 4.35
N PHE A 476 1.35 -27.40 5.26
CA PHE A 476 0.16 -27.56 6.09
C PHE A 476 -0.96 -26.63 5.59
N ASN A 477 -2.09 -27.21 5.17
CA ASN A 477 -3.29 -26.47 4.84
C ASN A 477 -4.12 -26.24 6.10
N ALA A 478 -4.04 -25.04 6.66
CA ALA A 478 -4.74 -24.70 7.90
C ALA A 478 -6.28 -24.59 7.75
N ALA A 479 -6.81 -24.54 6.53
CA ALA A 479 -8.25 -24.56 6.29
C ALA A 479 -8.83 -25.95 6.47
N THR A 480 -8.10 -27.00 6.01
CA THR A 480 -8.52 -28.40 6.03
C THR A 480 -7.85 -29.24 7.12
N ASP A 481 -6.85 -28.67 7.81
CA ASP A 481 -5.99 -29.37 8.80
C ASP A 481 -5.19 -30.54 8.21
N GLU A 482 -4.84 -30.48 6.92
CA GLU A 482 -4.16 -31.55 6.19
C GLU A 482 -2.77 -31.11 5.72
N TYR A 483 -1.87 -32.11 5.56
CA TYR A 483 -0.56 -31.94 4.94
C TYR A 483 -0.58 -32.45 3.50
N GLY A 484 -0.04 -31.70 2.55
CA GLY A 484 -0.01 -32.11 1.16
C GLY A 484 0.61 -31.09 0.23
N ASP A 485 0.43 -31.30 -1.07
CA ASP A 485 0.88 -30.38 -2.13
C ASP A 485 -0.02 -29.14 -2.12
N LEU A 486 0.46 -28.07 -1.49
CA LEU A 486 -0.28 -26.81 -1.34
C LEU A 486 -0.45 -26.09 -2.67
N VAL A 487 0.48 -26.23 -3.60
CA VAL A 487 0.37 -25.61 -4.94
C VAL A 487 -0.82 -26.20 -5.70
N LYS A 488 -1.00 -27.53 -5.64
CA LYS A 488 -2.18 -28.20 -6.22
C LYS A 488 -3.47 -27.87 -5.49
N ALA A 489 -3.38 -27.58 -4.20
CA ALA A 489 -4.53 -27.17 -3.38
C ALA A 489 -4.91 -25.68 -3.55
N GLY A 490 -4.21 -24.93 -4.42
CA GLY A 490 -4.43 -23.50 -4.64
C GLY A 490 -3.93 -22.61 -3.48
N VAL A 491 -3.14 -23.16 -2.54
CA VAL A 491 -2.55 -22.38 -1.44
C VAL A 491 -1.18 -21.87 -1.87
N ILE A 492 -1.18 -20.69 -2.48
CA ILE A 492 -0.02 -20.06 -3.13
C ILE A 492 0.09 -18.59 -2.74
N ASP A 493 1.32 -18.11 -2.56
CA ASP A 493 1.63 -16.74 -2.20
C ASP A 493 2.46 -16.04 -3.29
N PRO A 494 2.28 -14.72 -3.53
CA PRO A 494 3.17 -13.95 -4.40
C PRO A 494 4.57 -13.87 -3.82
N VAL A 495 5.60 -14.13 -4.64
CA VAL A 495 7.01 -14.00 -4.22
C VAL A 495 7.31 -12.59 -3.73
N LYS A 496 6.81 -11.58 -4.45
CA LYS A 496 7.01 -10.16 -4.10
C LYS A 496 6.50 -9.84 -2.69
N VAL A 497 5.34 -10.37 -2.30
CA VAL A 497 4.76 -10.22 -0.95
C VAL A 497 5.66 -10.86 0.09
N THR A 498 5.97 -12.15 -0.08
CA THR A 498 6.73 -12.94 0.90
C THR A 498 8.14 -12.39 1.13
N ARG A 499 8.87 -12.05 0.03
CA ARG A 499 10.23 -11.50 0.16
C ARG A 499 10.25 -10.08 0.72
N SER A 500 9.27 -9.24 0.36
CA SER A 500 9.20 -7.85 0.86
C SER A 500 8.88 -7.83 2.34
N ALA A 501 7.96 -8.69 2.80
CA ALA A 501 7.66 -8.87 4.22
C ALA A 501 8.94 -9.24 5.02
N LEU A 502 9.73 -10.20 4.54
CA LEU A 502 10.98 -10.60 5.17
C LEU A 502 12.02 -9.47 5.16
N ALA A 503 12.23 -8.81 4.03
CA ALA A 503 13.22 -7.76 3.89
C ALA A 503 12.89 -6.52 4.75
N ASN A 504 11.64 -6.08 4.77
CA ASN A 504 11.20 -4.93 5.57
C ASN A 504 11.27 -5.23 7.06
N ALA A 505 10.84 -6.44 7.48
CA ALA A 505 10.97 -6.89 8.87
C ALA A 505 12.42 -6.89 9.34
N ALA A 506 13.34 -7.42 8.53
CA ALA A 506 14.76 -7.49 8.84
C ALA A 506 15.41 -6.11 8.91
N SER A 507 15.05 -5.20 8.00
CA SER A 507 15.57 -3.82 8.01
C SER A 507 15.28 -3.11 9.33
N ILE A 508 14.02 -3.16 9.78
CA ILE A 508 13.61 -2.53 11.04
C ILE A 508 14.20 -3.28 12.26
N ALA A 509 14.21 -4.61 12.24
CA ALA A 509 14.79 -5.40 13.34
C ALA A 509 16.29 -5.12 13.49
N ALA A 510 17.04 -4.99 12.40
CA ALA A 510 18.45 -4.66 12.42
C ALA A 510 18.71 -3.26 13.02
N MET A 511 17.90 -2.27 12.66
CA MET A 511 17.96 -0.93 13.27
C MET A 511 17.62 -0.97 14.76
N PHE A 512 16.56 -1.69 15.11
CA PHE A 512 16.14 -1.86 16.51
C PHE A 512 17.23 -2.48 17.38
N ILE A 513 17.86 -3.56 16.93
CA ILE A 513 18.93 -4.27 17.64
C ILE A 513 20.15 -3.38 17.85
N THR A 514 20.44 -2.46 16.92
CA THR A 514 21.57 -1.51 17.02
C THR A 514 21.24 -0.23 17.77
N THR A 515 20.00 -0.05 18.25
CA THR A 515 19.59 1.13 19.01
C THR A 515 20.12 1.06 20.45
N GLU A 516 20.74 2.16 20.93
CA GLU A 516 21.31 2.31 22.26
C GLU A 516 20.55 3.32 23.12
N ALA A 517 20.03 4.37 22.50
CA ALA A 517 19.36 5.45 23.22
C ALA A 517 18.04 5.85 22.57
N LEU A 518 17.06 6.21 23.38
CA LEU A 518 15.81 6.84 22.98
C LEU A 518 15.81 8.31 23.35
N VAL A 519 15.31 9.14 22.45
CA VAL A 519 15.12 10.58 22.69
C VAL A 519 13.69 10.93 22.33
N PHE A 520 12.88 11.29 23.31
CA PHE A 520 11.46 11.63 23.10
C PHE A 520 11.06 12.90 23.88
N GLU A 521 9.93 13.49 23.52
CA GLU A 521 9.41 14.65 24.22
C GLU A 521 8.88 14.26 25.58
N THR A 522 9.27 15.02 26.61
CA THR A 522 8.72 14.80 27.96
C THR A 522 7.23 15.14 27.94
N PRO A 523 6.34 14.23 28.32
CA PRO A 523 4.93 14.56 28.48
C PRO A 523 4.78 15.77 29.41
N GLU A 524 4.04 16.78 29.01
CA GLU A 524 3.66 17.83 29.94
C GLU A 524 2.69 17.21 30.96
N ASP A 525 3.07 17.23 32.25
CA ASP A 525 2.13 16.96 33.33
C ASP A 525 0.94 17.93 33.15
N LYS A 526 -0.19 17.42 32.70
CA LYS A 526 -1.46 18.15 32.81
C LYS A 526 -1.66 18.37 34.28
N LYS A 527 -1.18 19.54 34.82
CA LYS A 527 -1.61 20.03 36.10
C LYS A 527 -3.13 20.14 36.00
N GLU A 528 -3.82 19.27 36.70
CA GLU A 528 -5.22 19.47 37.02
C GLU A 528 -5.32 20.86 37.63
N GLU A 529 -5.80 21.83 36.86
CA GLU A 529 -6.29 23.08 37.43
C GLU A 529 -7.46 22.69 38.31
N ALA A 530 -7.16 22.49 39.57
CA ALA A 530 -8.16 22.45 40.62
C ALA A 530 -8.88 23.79 40.58
N SER A 531 -10.02 23.82 39.89
CA SER A 531 -10.95 24.92 39.89
C SER A 531 -11.55 25.03 41.30
N GLY A 532 -10.82 25.69 42.17
CA GLY A 532 -11.32 26.17 43.48
C GLY A 532 -12.28 27.33 43.24
N HIS A 533 -13.52 27.03 42.91
CA HIS A 533 -14.61 28.00 43.07
C HIS A 533 -14.95 28.09 44.57
N GLY A 534 -14.23 28.93 45.28
CA GLY A 534 -14.62 29.42 46.58
C GLY A 534 -15.78 30.40 46.43
N HIS A 535 -17.00 29.94 46.61
CA HIS A 535 -18.15 30.82 46.87
C HIS A 535 -18.03 31.38 48.28
N SER A 536 -17.57 32.62 48.42
CA SER A 536 -17.69 33.44 49.61
C SER A 536 -19.07 34.07 49.64
N HIS A 537 -19.96 33.54 50.46
CA HIS A 537 -21.17 34.24 50.86
C HIS A 537 -20.84 35.21 52.01
N GLY A 538 -20.81 36.50 51.71
CA GLY A 538 -20.85 37.56 52.78
C GLY A 538 -22.29 37.82 53.16
N PRO A 539 -22.57 38.01 54.48
CA PRO A 539 -23.93 38.31 54.95
C PRO A 539 -24.26 39.80 54.81
N GLY A 540 -25.43 40.07 54.22
CA GLY A 540 -25.98 41.40 54.09
C GLY A 540 -26.42 41.98 55.47
N GLY A 541 -26.11 43.26 55.69
CA GLY A 541 -26.68 44.06 56.72
C GLY A 541 -27.70 45.03 56.13
N HIS A 542 -28.93 44.96 56.65
CA HIS A 542 -29.95 45.97 56.46
C HIS A 542 -29.65 47.22 57.32
N SER A 543 -29.90 48.38 56.80
CA SER A 543 -30.63 49.44 57.53
C SER A 543 -30.90 50.70 56.66
N HIS A 544 -32.16 51.10 56.67
CA HIS A 544 -32.85 52.37 56.32
C HIS A 544 -32.95 52.74 54.85
#